data_118786c689d346a2565fb7073b550ea6
#
_entry.id   118786c689d346a2565fb7073b550ea6
#
_cell.length_a   1.000
_cell.length_b   1.000
_cell.length_c   1.000
_cell.angle_alpha   90.00
_cell.angle_beta   90.00
_cell.angle_gamma   90.00
#
_symmetry.space_group_name_H-M   'P 1'
#
loop_
_entity.id
_entity.type
_entity.pdbx_description
1 polymer ?
#
loop_
_entity_poly.entity_id
_entity_poly.type
_entity_poly.pdbx_seq_one_letter_code
_entity_poly.pdbx_strand_id
1 'polypeptide(L)'
;MEKLFKGIAKFRREDFESHRQLFKELGRKQQPHTLFIGCSDSRVVPELITRTRPGELFMIRNVANIVPPYRKTEDFAGTTSAIEYAVHVLDVEAIVVCGHSNCGGCAALHKSPEELQHIPNVARWLDASHEVKERVKKQVVEGTPGAVADRVLEELEATKRREPVGSLAG
;
A
#
# COMPACT_ATOMS: atom_id res chain seq x y z
N MET A 1 22.23 -13.59 -6.18
CA MET A 1 22.92 -12.32 -6.50
C MET A 1 23.17 -12.18 -8.00
N GLU A 2 23.81 -13.13 -8.67
CA GLU A 2 24.14 -13.06 -10.11
C GLU A 2 22.93 -12.79 -11.02
N LYS A 3 21.79 -13.47 -10.80
CA LYS A 3 20.55 -13.25 -11.54
C LYS A 3 20.07 -11.80 -11.46
N LEU A 4 20.17 -11.16 -10.30
CA LEU A 4 19.77 -9.77 -10.10
C LEU A 4 20.66 -8.81 -10.91
N PHE A 5 21.98 -8.98 -10.85
CA PHE A 5 22.92 -8.13 -11.61
C PHE A 5 22.76 -8.30 -13.11
N LYS A 6 22.53 -9.53 -13.59
CA LYS A 6 22.21 -9.79 -15.00
C LYS A 6 20.90 -9.07 -15.42
N GLY A 7 19.88 -9.08 -14.55
CA GLY A 7 18.64 -8.34 -14.77
C GLY A 7 18.86 -6.84 -14.90
N ILE A 8 19.62 -6.24 -13.98
CA ILE A 8 19.96 -4.80 -14.02
C ILE A 8 20.72 -4.45 -15.30
N ALA A 9 21.71 -5.27 -15.69
CA ALA A 9 22.47 -5.03 -16.89
C ALA A 9 21.61 -5.12 -18.16
N LYS A 10 20.65 -6.07 -18.21
CA LYS A 10 19.68 -6.20 -19.30
C LYS A 10 18.75 -4.99 -19.34
N PHE A 11 18.16 -4.60 -18.22
CA PHE A 11 17.33 -3.41 -18.12
C PHE A 11 18.01 -2.17 -18.71
N ARG A 12 19.28 -1.92 -18.33
CA ARG A 12 20.02 -0.77 -18.84
C ARG A 12 20.28 -0.78 -20.35
N ARG A 13 20.48 -1.97 -20.94
CA ARG A 13 20.81 -2.10 -22.35
C ARG A 13 19.59 -2.14 -23.26
N GLU A 14 18.50 -2.69 -22.79
CA GLU A 14 17.34 -3.03 -23.61
C GLU A 14 16.10 -2.23 -23.19
N ASP A 15 15.66 -2.39 -21.92
CA ASP A 15 14.38 -1.85 -21.49
C ASP A 15 14.44 -0.32 -21.24
N PHE A 16 15.58 0.20 -20.74
CA PHE A 16 15.74 1.62 -20.46
C PHE A 16 15.62 2.48 -21.73
N GLU A 17 16.13 2.01 -22.85
CA GLU A 17 16.04 2.73 -24.13
C GLU A 17 14.58 2.90 -24.58
N SER A 18 13.75 1.86 -24.43
CA SER A 18 12.33 1.94 -24.76
C SER A 18 11.54 2.91 -23.87
N HIS A 19 12.05 3.21 -22.68
CA HIS A 19 11.44 4.11 -21.69
C HIS A 19 12.23 5.42 -21.50
N ARG A 20 13.27 5.67 -22.33
CA ARG A 20 14.17 6.83 -22.19
C ARG A 20 13.44 8.16 -22.05
N GLN A 21 12.43 8.40 -22.88
CA GLN A 21 11.68 9.65 -22.87
C GLN A 21 10.90 9.80 -21.56
N LEU A 22 10.21 8.73 -21.13
CA LEU A 22 9.50 8.71 -19.85
C LEU A 22 10.43 9.01 -18.67
N PHE A 23 11.57 8.33 -18.57
CA PHE A 23 12.52 8.57 -17.48
C PHE A 23 13.16 9.97 -17.54
N LYS A 24 13.32 10.55 -18.71
CA LYS A 24 13.79 11.94 -18.85
C LYS A 24 12.75 12.93 -18.30
N GLU A 25 11.49 12.70 -18.49
CA GLU A 25 10.39 13.50 -17.94
C GLU A 25 10.30 13.32 -16.42
N LEU A 26 10.29 12.09 -15.93
CA LEU A 26 10.24 11.75 -14.51
C LEU A 26 11.47 12.24 -13.73
N GLY A 27 12.64 12.33 -14.37
CA GLY A 27 13.86 12.87 -13.76
C GLY A 27 13.77 14.36 -13.39
N ARG A 28 12.80 15.10 -13.92
CA ARG A 28 12.56 16.51 -13.59
C ARG A 28 11.62 16.70 -12.42
N LYS A 29 10.57 15.91 -12.35
CA LYS A 29 9.54 15.98 -11.31
C LYS A 29 8.76 14.66 -11.25
N GLN A 30 8.48 14.17 -10.04
CA GLN A 30 7.49 13.13 -9.84
C GLN A 30 6.12 13.75 -9.59
N GLN A 31 5.06 13.16 -10.15
CA GLN A 31 3.67 13.57 -9.95
C GLN A 31 2.77 12.34 -9.91
N PRO A 32 2.92 11.49 -8.91
CA PRO A 32 2.04 10.35 -8.75
C PRO A 32 0.63 10.83 -8.41
N HIS A 33 -0.38 10.21 -9.00
CA HIS A 33 -1.77 10.52 -8.67
C HIS A 33 -2.28 9.75 -7.46
N THR A 34 -1.61 8.67 -7.06
CA THR A 34 -2.10 7.77 -6.00
C THR A 34 -0.98 7.34 -5.06
N LEU A 35 -1.25 7.43 -3.76
CA LEU A 35 -0.48 6.73 -2.74
C LEU A 35 -0.99 5.28 -2.67
N PHE A 36 -0.14 4.31 -2.96
CA PHE A 36 -0.45 2.89 -2.86
C PHE A 36 0.27 2.27 -1.66
N ILE A 37 -0.49 1.75 -0.69
CA ILE A 37 0.02 1.08 0.51
C ILE A 37 -0.22 -0.42 0.36
N GLY A 38 0.82 -1.19 0.13
CA GLY A 38 0.74 -2.63 -0.11
C GLY A 38 1.58 -3.46 0.85
N CYS A 39 1.36 -4.77 0.81
CA CYS A 39 2.19 -5.70 1.55
C CYS A 39 3.60 -5.80 0.95
N SER A 40 4.62 -6.02 1.82
CA SER A 40 5.99 -6.35 1.39
C SER A 40 6.11 -7.74 0.78
N ASP A 41 5.05 -8.52 0.75
CA ASP A 41 5.01 -9.86 0.15
C ASP A 41 5.49 -9.82 -1.30
N SER A 42 6.45 -10.68 -1.65
CA SER A 42 7.11 -10.67 -2.97
C SER A 42 6.17 -10.98 -4.14
N ARG A 43 5.00 -11.54 -3.88
CA ARG A 43 3.96 -11.85 -4.86
C ARG A 43 3.13 -10.64 -5.24
N VAL A 44 3.13 -9.58 -4.41
CA VAL A 44 2.41 -8.33 -4.67
C VAL A 44 3.29 -7.41 -5.50
N VAL A 45 2.88 -7.12 -6.72
CA VAL A 45 3.56 -6.19 -7.63
C VAL A 45 2.56 -5.10 -8.03
N PRO A 46 2.54 -3.97 -7.34
CA PRO A 46 1.52 -2.93 -7.52
C PRO A 46 1.34 -2.49 -8.97
N GLU A 47 2.42 -2.19 -9.67
CA GLU A 47 2.36 -1.73 -11.06
C GLU A 47 1.79 -2.80 -12.01
N LEU A 48 2.05 -4.08 -11.72
CA LEU A 48 1.50 -5.17 -12.53
C LEU A 48 -0.01 -5.29 -12.36
N ILE A 49 -0.50 -5.26 -11.11
CA ILE A 49 -1.93 -5.46 -10.81
C ILE A 49 -2.79 -4.24 -11.18
N THR A 50 -2.21 -3.04 -11.14
CA THR A 50 -2.89 -1.79 -11.51
C THR A 50 -2.65 -1.38 -12.96
N ARG A 51 -1.70 -2.03 -13.66
CA ARG A 51 -1.23 -1.68 -15.01
C ARG A 51 -0.75 -0.23 -15.12
N THR A 52 -0.18 0.29 -14.04
CA THR A 52 0.41 1.62 -14.00
C THR A 52 1.85 1.61 -14.51
N ARG A 53 2.28 2.77 -15.00
CA ARG A 53 3.66 3.01 -15.45
C ARG A 53 4.50 3.58 -14.31
N PRO A 54 5.84 3.54 -14.42
CA PRO A 54 6.72 4.24 -13.49
C PRO A 54 6.32 5.71 -13.34
N GLY A 55 6.24 6.18 -12.09
CA GLY A 55 5.89 7.56 -11.75
C GLY A 55 4.40 7.82 -11.47
N GLU A 56 3.51 6.90 -11.77
CA GLU A 56 2.07 7.06 -11.55
C GLU A 56 1.64 6.76 -10.10
N LEU A 57 2.38 5.88 -9.40
CA LEU A 57 2.14 5.55 -8.00
C LEU A 57 3.26 6.03 -7.10
N PHE A 58 2.91 6.59 -5.95
CA PHE A 58 3.81 6.71 -4.81
C PHE A 58 3.57 5.53 -3.88
N MET A 59 4.60 4.70 -3.63
CA MET A 59 4.40 3.41 -3.00
C MET A 59 4.99 3.31 -1.60
N ILE A 60 4.20 2.75 -0.69
CA ILE A 60 4.65 2.22 0.59
C ILE A 60 4.42 0.72 0.58
N ARG A 61 5.43 -0.05 0.99
CA ARG A 61 5.29 -1.48 1.23
C ARG A 61 5.77 -1.82 2.63
N ASN A 62 4.90 -2.42 3.41
CA ASN A 62 5.21 -2.84 4.78
C ASN A 62 4.62 -4.23 5.07
N VAL A 63 4.96 -4.82 6.20
CA VAL A 63 4.41 -6.12 6.60
C VAL A 63 2.91 -5.97 6.86
N ALA A 64 2.10 -6.76 6.16
CA ALA A 64 0.64 -6.79 6.27
C ALA A 64 -0.09 -5.51 5.82
N ASN A 65 0.53 -4.67 4.99
CA ASN A 65 -0.09 -3.41 4.46
C ASN A 65 -0.79 -2.55 5.53
N ILE A 66 -0.23 -2.49 6.73
CA ILE A 66 -0.80 -1.78 7.89
C ILE A 66 -0.62 -0.27 7.71
N VAL A 67 -1.69 0.47 8.00
CA VAL A 67 -1.65 1.91 8.22
C VAL A 67 -1.73 2.13 9.74
N PRO A 68 -0.62 2.52 10.40
CA PRO A 68 -0.63 2.75 11.83
C PRO A 68 -1.47 4.00 12.17
N PRO A 69 -2.05 4.08 13.38
CA PRO A 69 -2.70 5.30 13.84
C PRO A 69 -1.74 6.50 13.75
N TYR A 70 -2.24 7.64 13.28
CA TYR A 70 -1.44 8.86 13.25
C TYR A 70 -1.07 9.31 14.65
N ARG A 71 0.22 9.39 14.91
CA ARG A 71 0.79 9.92 16.16
C ARG A 71 1.94 10.85 15.81
N LYS A 72 2.01 12.00 16.45
CA LYS A 72 3.14 12.94 16.33
C LYS A 72 4.43 12.43 17.01
N THR A 73 4.59 11.13 17.18
CA THR A 73 5.65 10.53 17.96
C THR A 73 6.42 9.50 17.14
N GLU A 74 7.53 9.10 17.68
CA GLU A 74 8.65 8.36 17.10
C GLU A 74 8.32 6.94 16.57
N ASP A 75 7.16 6.39 16.94
CA ASP A 75 6.77 5.06 16.51
C ASP A 75 6.23 5.05 15.07
N PHE A 76 6.72 4.09 14.26
CA PHE A 76 6.29 3.86 12.88
C PHE A 76 6.52 5.02 11.90
N ALA A 77 7.50 5.87 12.20
CA ALA A 77 7.79 7.09 11.44
C ALA A 77 7.95 6.88 9.93
N GLY A 78 8.50 5.75 9.48
CA GLY A 78 8.70 5.46 8.05
C GLY A 78 7.40 5.42 7.24
N THR A 79 6.35 4.76 7.74
CA THR A 79 5.06 4.71 7.05
C THR A 79 4.33 6.05 7.16
N THR A 80 4.31 6.64 8.35
CA THR A 80 3.63 7.92 8.60
C THR A 80 4.24 9.05 7.78
N SER A 81 5.58 9.17 7.75
CA SER A 81 6.28 10.21 6.97
C SER A 81 6.03 10.08 5.46
N ALA A 82 5.95 8.86 4.95
CA ALA A 82 5.62 8.65 3.54
C ALA A 82 4.16 9.04 3.23
N ILE A 83 3.23 8.81 4.15
CA ILE A 83 1.83 9.27 3.99
C ILE A 83 1.79 10.80 4.02
N GLU A 84 2.44 11.45 4.99
CA GLU A 84 2.52 12.91 5.05
C GLU A 84 3.13 13.51 3.77
N TYR A 85 4.20 12.91 3.27
CA TYR A 85 4.85 13.37 2.04
C TYR A 85 3.93 13.25 0.83
N ALA A 86 3.24 12.12 0.69
CA ALA A 86 2.29 11.90 -0.39
C ALA A 86 1.14 12.92 -0.38
N VAL A 87 0.58 13.19 0.80
CA VAL A 87 -0.58 14.09 0.96
C VAL A 87 -0.18 15.56 0.88
N HIS A 88 0.88 15.97 1.60
CA HIS A 88 1.21 17.40 1.73
C HIS A 88 2.24 17.93 0.74
N VAL A 89 3.05 17.06 0.13
CA VAL A 89 4.11 17.48 -0.79
C VAL A 89 3.79 17.08 -2.23
N LEU A 90 3.28 15.86 -2.43
CA LEU A 90 2.97 15.34 -3.76
C LEU A 90 1.51 15.60 -4.18
N ASP A 91 0.64 15.95 -3.24
CA ASP A 91 -0.78 16.26 -3.48
C ASP A 91 -1.50 15.15 -4.25
N VAL A 92 -1.35 13.91 -3.74
CA VAL A 92 -1.96 12.74 -4.39
C VAL A 92 -3.49 12.80 -4.30
N GLU A 93 -4.17 12.41 -5.36
CA GLU A 93 -5.63 12.45 -5.48
C GLU A 93 -6.32 11.33 -4.70
N ALA A 94 -5.61 10.20 -4.49
CA ALA A 94 -6.17 9.02 -3.85
C ALA A 94 -5.15 8.29 -2.97
N ILE A 95 -5.67 7.60 -1.95
CA ILE A 95 -4.91 6.65 -1.13
C ILE A 95 -5.56 5.28 -1.26
N VAL A 96 -4.79 4.30 -1.69
CA VAL A 96 -5.22 2.91 -1.82
C VAL A 96 -4.47 2.03 -0.84
N VAL A 97 -5.20 1.29 0.00
CA VAL A 97 -4.64 0.24 0.87
C VAL A 97 -5.00 -1.11 0.26
N CYS A 98 -3.98 -1.85 -0.18
CA CYS A 98 -4.16 -3.10 -0.90
C CYS A 98 -3.70 -4.30 -0.08
N GLY A 99 -4.65 -5.11 0.35
CA GLY A 99 -4.41 -6.43 0.93
C GLY A 99 -4.26 -7.52 -0.15
N HIS A 100 -3.90 -8.72 0.29
CA HIS A 100 -3.83 -9.89 -0.59
C HIS A 100 -4.14 -11.19 0.16
N SER A 101 -4.54 -12.21 -0.54
CA SER A 101 -4.78 -13.54 0.02
C SER A 101 -3.50 -14.19 0.55
N ASN A 102 -3.63 -15.04 1.57
CA ASN A 102 -2.52 -15.78 2.19
C ASN A 102 -1.38 -14.88 2.68
N CYS A 103 -1.72 -13.69 3.22
CA CYS A 103 -0.73 -12.78 3.78
C CYS A 103 -0.12 -13.35 5.06
N GLY A 104 1.19 -13.58 5.07
CA GLY A 104 1.92 -14.08 6.25
C GLY A 104 1.88 -13.10 7.43
N GLY A 105 1.89 -11.81 7.18
CA GLY A 105 1.77 -10.78 8.21
C GLY A 105 0.38 -10.77 8.86
N CYS A 106 -0.70 -10.90 8.07
CA CYS A 106 -2.05 -11.03 8.61
C CYS A 106 -2.23 -12.34 9.39
N ALA A 107 -1.67 -13.43 8.92
CA ALA A 107 -1.66 -14.70 9.67
C ALA A 107 -0.93 -14.57 11.02
N ALA A 108 0.16 -13.81 11.05
CA ALA A 108 0.93 -13.57 12.28
C ALA A 108 0.17 -12.77 13.34
N LEU A 109 -0.87 -11.99 12.97
CA LEU A 109 -1.76 -11.34 13.95
C LEU A 109 -2.47 -12.33 14.88
N HIS A 110 -2.62 -13.58 14.48
CA HIS A 110 -3.28 -14.62 15.27
C HIS A 110 -2.33 -15.44 16.13
N LYS A 111 -1.02 -15.20 16.03
CA LYS A 111 -0.01 -15.89 16.82
C LYS A 111 0.07 -15.34 18.24
N SER A 112 0.53 -16.19 19.16
CA SER A 112 0.78 -15.80 20.55
C SER A 112 2.06 -14.96 20.68
N PRO A 113 2.22 -14.20 21.77
CA PRO A 113 3.44 -13.46 22.05
C PRO A 113 4.69 -14.36 22.09
N GLU A 114 4.55 -15.59 22.60
CA GLU A 114 5.65 -16.58 22.68
C GLU A 114 6.12 -17.03 21.30
N GLU A 115 5.20 -17.19 20.36
CA GLU A 115 5.53 -17.53 18.98
C GLU A 115 6.25 -16.39 18.24
N LEU A 116 6.00 -15.15 18.64
CA LEU A 116 6.59 -13.95 18.03
C LEU A 116 7.82 -13.43 18.76
N GLN A 117 8.24 -14.02 19.89
CA GLN A 117 9.34 -13.55 20.73
C GLN A 117 10.68 -13.42 19.98
N HIS A 118 10.91 -14.23 18.94
CA HIS A 118 12.11 -14.20 18.11
C HIS A 118 12.11 -13.11 17.03
N ILE A 119 10.99 -12.41 16.85
CA ILE A 119 10.80 -11.29 15.89
C ILE A 119 10.10 -10.10 16.56
N PRO A 120 10.70 -9.49 17.59
CA PRO A 120 10.03 -8.50 18.44
C PRO A 120 9.59 -7.24 17.70
N ASN A 121 10.31 -6.82 16.67
CA ASN A 121 9.93 -5.68 15.85
C ASN A 121 8.68 -5.97 15.01
N VAL A 122 8.52 -7.18 14.51
CA VAL A 122 7.31 -7.60 13.81
C VAL A 122 6.14 -7.67 14.80
N ALA A 123 6.33 -8.23 15.98
CA ALA A 123 5.32 -8.28 17.03
C ALA A 123 4.80 -6.87 17.36
N ARG A 124 5.70 -5.92 17.64
CA ARG A 124 5.35 -4.51 17.90
C ARG A 124 4.65 -3.83 16.72
N TRP A 125 5.08 -4.11 15.50
CA TRP A 125 4.44 -3.59 14.29
C TRP A 125 2.99 -4.09 14.14
N LEU A 126 2.77 -5.38 14.34
CA LEU A 126 1.45 -6.00 14.25
C LEU A 126 0.50 -5.53 15.35
N ASP A 127 1.01 -5.18 16.54
CA ASP A 127 0.22 -4.66 17.66
C ASP A 127 -0.50 -3.35 17.30
N ALA A 128 0.05 -2.55 16.38
CA ALA A 128 -0.64 -1.38 15.84
C ALA A 128 -2.00 -1.68 15.20
N SER A 129 -2.26 -2.94 14.85
CA SER A 129 -3.52 -3.40 14.26
C SER A 129 -4.41 -4.19 15.23
N HIS A 130 -4.11 -4.16 16.52
CA HIS A 130 -4.85 -4.94 17.52
C HIS A 130 -6.36 -4.64 17.52
N GLU A 131 -6.73 -3.37 17.52
CA GLU A 131 -8.14 -2.94 17.48
C GLU A 131 -8.87 -3.41 16.21
N VAL A 132 -8.19 -3.33 15.07
CA VAL A 132 -8.72 -3.80 13.78
C VAL A 132 -8.93 -5.31 13.81
N LYS A 133 -7.96 -6.06 14.35
CA LYS A 133 -8.06 -7.52 14.55
C LYS A 133 -9.30 -7.89 15.35
N GLU A 134 -9.55 -7.22 16.46
CA GLU A 134 -10.71 -7.54 17.31
C GLU A 134 -12.04 -7.17 16.63
N ARG A 135 -12.09 -6.08 15.85
CA ARG A 135 -13.28 -5.75 15.05
C ARG A 135 -13.54 -6.78 13.96
N VAL A 136 -12.51 -7.19 13.21
CA VAL A 136 -12.64 -8.18 12.14
C VAL A 136 -13.10 -9.54 12.71
N LYS A 137 -12.57 -9.97 13.85
CA LYS A 137 -13.04 -11.20 14.51
C LYS A 137 -14.55 -11.17 14.80
N LYS A 138 -15.07 -10.05 15.29
CA LYS A 138 -16.51 -9.89 15.55
C LYS A 138 -17.33 -9.96 14.25
N GLN A 139 -16.86 -9.32 13.19
CA GLN A 139 -17.55 -9.31 11.88
C GLN A 139 -17.52 -10.68 11.18
N VAL A 140 -16.43 -11.43 11.29
CA VAL A 140 -16.30 -12.78 10.69
C VAL A 140 -17.21 -13.79 11.40
N VAL A 141 -17.46 -13.60 12.69
CA VAL A 141 -18.46 -14.43 13.43
C VAL A 141 -19.89 -14.13 12.96
N GLU A 142 -20.14 -12.91 12.43
CA GLU A 142 -21.46 -12.44 12.00
C GLU A 142 -21.72 -12.57 10.48
N GLY A 143 -20.71 -12.88 9.65
CA GLY A 143 -20.88 -12.89 8.20
C GLY A 143 -19.86 -13.69 7.39
N THR A 144 -20.27 -14.14 6.21
CA THR A 144 -19.49 -14.95 5.27
C THR A 144 -18.31 -14.15 4.68
N PRO A 145 -17.09 -14.72 4.51
CA PRO A 145 -15.90 -14.01 4.04
C PRO A 145 -15.97 -13.35 2.65
N GLY A 146 -16.93 -13.70 1.80
CA GLY A 146 -17.13 -13.08 0.48
C GLY A 146 -17.82 -11.71 0.52
N ALA A 147 -18.61 -11.43 1.53
CA ALA A 147 -19.42 -10.20 1.60
C ALA A 147 -18.60 -8.90 1.81
N VAL A 148 -17.33 -8.98 2.23
CA VAL A 148 -16.50 -7.80 2.47
C VAL A 148 -15.92 -7.26 1.15
N ALA A 149 -15.51 -8.14 0.24
CA ALA A 149 -14.98 -7.73 -1.07
C ALA A 149 -16.07 -7.11 -1.94
N ASP A 150 -17.27 -7.68 -1.93
CA ASP A 150 -18.40 -7.19 -2.69
C ASP A 150 -18.87 -5.82 -2.18
N ARG A 151 -18.91 -5.59 -0.85
CA ARG A 151 -19.22 -4.27 -0.26
C ARG A 151 -18.21 -3.19 -0.63
N VAL A 152 -16.92 -3.50 -0.63
CA VAL A 152 -15.87 -2.53 -1.02
C VAL A 152 -16.02 -2.14 -2.49
N LEU A 153 -16.34 -3.08 -3.36
CA LEU A 153 -16.60 -2.80 -4.78
C LEU A 153 -17.88 -1.96 -4.96
N GLU A 154 -18.96 -2.27 -4.26
CA GLU A 154 -20.20 -1.49 -4.28
C GLU A 154 -19.99 -0.06 -3.75
N GLU A 155 -19.24 0.14 -2.67
CA GLU A 155 -18.90 1.47 -2.13
C GLU A 155 -18.02 2.27 -3.08
N LEU A 156 -17.04 1.64 -3.74
CA LEU A 156 -16.20 2.29 -4.76
C LEU A 156 -17.03 2.71 -5.99
N GLU A 157 -17.97 1.88 -6.44
CA GLU A 157 -18.87 2.22 -7.53
C GLU A 157 -19.88 3.32 -7.15
N ALA A 158 -20.38 3.32 -5.92
CA ALA A 158 -21.24 4.36 -5.39
C ALA A 158 -20.52 5.71 -5.26
N THR A 159 -19.22 5.70 -4.91
CA THR A 159 -18.39 6.90 -4.80
C THR A 159 -18.12 7.52 -6.18
N LYS A 160 -17.93 6.69 -7.22
CA LYS A 160 -17.78 7.16 -8.60
C LYS A 160 -19.06 7.82 -9.17
N ARG A 161 -20.22 7.51 -8.62
CA ARG A 161 -21.52 8.09 -9.04
C ARG A 161 -21.88 9.39 -8.33
N ARG A 162 -21.10 9.83 -7.33
CA ARG A 162 -21.28 11.16 -6.72
C ARG A 162 -20.62 12.19 -7.64
N GLU A 163 -21.43 13.07 -8.21
CA GLU A 163 -20.97 14.20 -9.01
C GLU A 163 -19.96 15.05 -8.24
N PRO A 164 -19.00 15.70 -8.94
CA PRO A 164 -18.06 16.61 -8.29
C PRO A 164 -18.85 17.72 -7.58
N VAL A 165 -18.57 17.91 -6.31
CA VAL A 165 -19.12 19.04 -5.52
C VAL A 165 -18.79 20.32 -6.27
N GLY A 166 -19.83 21.02 -6.64
CA GLY A 166 -19.76 22.19 -7.49
C GLY A 166 -18.73 23.21 -7.01
N SER A 167 -18.02 23.77 -7.97
CA SER A 167 -17.17 24.95 -7.85
C SER A 167 -17.83 25.99 -6.95
N LEU A 168 -17.27 26.24 -5.79
CA LEU A 168 -17.51 27.48 -5.03
C LEU A 168 -16.73 28.61 -5.74
N ALA A 169 -17.36 29.16 -6.78
CA ALA A 169 -17.01 30.49 -7.23
C ALA A 169 -17.70 31.48 -6.28
N GLY A 170 -16.88 32.35 -5.67
CA GLY A 170 -17.32 33.44 -4.79
C GLY A 170 -16.08 34.17 -4.29
#